data_01697c4bbc1a93c53e680d2a748d1aa6
#
_entry.id   01697c4bbc1a93c53e680d2a748d1aa6
#
_cell.length_a   1.000
_cell.length_b   1.000
_cell.length_c   1.000
_cell.angle_alpha   90.00
_cell.angle_beta   90.00
_cell.angle_gamma   90.00
#
_symmetry.space_group_name_H-M   'P 1'
#
loop_
_entity.id
_entity.type
_entity.pdbx_description
1 polymer ?
#
loop_
_entity_poly.entity_id
_entity_poly.type
_entity_poly.pdbx_seq_one_letter_code
_entity_poly.pdbx_strand_id
1 'polypeptide(L)'
;KSCMTAVTSGMEIRSLEGLPELPETFFIPKFPPLEKLEVEVLIIGGGPAGLSAAIELGKYNIDTLLIDDKQALGGKLVLQTHKFFGSEEDSNAGIRGIDIGKLLAQELQQYSSIKVWLNSTALFVFSDKKVGILKDGIYKLVTPHIILNAAGAREKFLRFPGNNLARIYGAGAFQTLVNRDRVRPTNRLFIIGGGNVGLIAGYHALQAGINVVGLAEAMPQCGGYKVHSDKLKRLGVPIYTSHTIINAEGKETVERITIAEVDSKFHPIPGTEKSFACDTLLIAVGLNSLSEFTEEAKEAGIQVFAAGDAQEIAEASSAMFNGKIAGLTIAKECGKDEVEAIPSEWYAKAEVLKSHPGAIKDYQKDLPETGVFPVIHCIQEIPCNPCTTVCPTNSIHTEDGGLMSLPVYSGNCIGCYKCVLICPGLAITLVDYRKDKENPLVTIPYEVFNIPKTEGEEIELMDIEGNSLGFYIIKSVIDVKKRHTQLIKVQVPKAIARKIASFRIQAKEVSEPLPKPVIPDKMPDEAMICLCERVKAGDIRKLIHSGVTNLNQIKAITRAGMGPCGAKTCENLILQLLREEGIPIETVVPNTKRPLFIEVPLEKFPDGD
;
A
#
# COMPACT_ATOMS: atom_id res chain seq x y z
N LYS A 1 2.05 9.65 -29.20
CA LYS A 1 2.13 10.38 -27.94
C LYS A 1 3.45 10.02 -27.28
N SER A 2 4.31 11.02 -27.00
CA SER A 2 5.71 10.80 -26.53
C SER A 2 5.81 9.95 -25.26
N CYS A 3 4.84 10.06 -24.36
CA CYS A 3 4.81 9.28 -23.11
C CYS A 3 4.53 7.77 -23.27
N MET A 4 4.10 7.34 -24.46
CA MET A 4 3.80 5.93 -24.78
C MET A 4 4.81 5.32 -25.75
N THR A 5 5.83 6.08 -26.15
CA THR A 5 6.85 5.60 -27.08
C THR A 5 8.04 5.04 -26.34
N ALA A 6 8.40 3.79 -26.62
CA ALA A 6 9.60 3.17 -26.06
C ALA A 6 10.85 3.94 -26.55
N VAL A 7 11.69 4.37 -25.63
CA VAL A 7 12.92 5.11 -25.93
C VAL A 7 14.05 4.10 -26.11
N THR A 8 14.75 4.21 -27.23
CA THR A 8 15.94 3.40 -27.52
C THR A 8 17.17 4.30 -27.66
N SER A 9 18.36 3.72 -27.44
CA SER A 9 19.62 4.45 -27.60
C SER A 9 19.76 4.99 -29.04
N GLY A 10 20.07 6.27 -29.18
CA GLY A 10 20.19 6.95 -30.48
C GLY A 10 18.87 7.55 -31.01
N MET A 11 17.76 7.44 -30.26
CA MET A 11 16.50 8.06 -30.65
C MET A 11 16.57 9.58 -30.50
N GLU A 12 16.20 10.30 -31.56
CA GLU A 12 16.12 11.77 -31.55
C GLU A 12 14.68 12.20 -31.23
N ILE A 13 14.54 13.05 -30.22
CA ILE A 13 13.23 13.59 -29.79
C ILE A 13 13.22 15.08 -30.14
N ARG A 14 12.25 15.51 -30.96
CA ARG A 14 12.07 16.91 -31.36
C ARG A 14 10.67 17.38 -30.90
N SER A 15 10.57 18.64 -30.49
CA SER A 15 9.29 19.32 -30.34
C SER A 15 8.86 19.87 -31.71
N LEU A 16 7.57 19.70 -32.04
CA LEU A 16 6.98 20.27 -33.27
C LEU A 16 5.88 21.24 -32.85
N GLU A 17 5.89 22.41 -33.49
CA GLU A 17 4.74 23.32 -33.49
C GLU A 17 3.87 23.00 -34.72
N GLY A 18 2.59 22.64 -34.46
CA GLY A 18 1.64 22.25 -35.50
C GLY A 18 1.52 20.74 -35.71
N LEU A 19 0.84 20.35 -36.79
CA LEU A 19 0.68 18.96 -37.20
C LEU A 19 1.93 18.51 -37.99
N PRO A 20 2.53 17.35 -37.62
CA PRO A 20 3.62 16.80 -38.41
C PRO A 20 3.13 16.39 -39.81
N GLU A 21 3.97 16.55 -40.82
CA GLU A 21 3.71 15.94 -42.12
C GLU A 21 3.71 14.42 -41.98
N LEU A 22 2.71 13.77 -42.58
CA LEU A 22 2.65 12.33 -42.63
C LEU A 22 3.73 11.81 -43.59
N PRO A 23 4.43 10.71 -43.26
CA PRO A 23 5.40 10.13 -44.16
C PRO A 23 4.73 9.70 -45.48
N GLU A 24 5.38 9.92 -46.60
CA GLU A 24 4.86 9.54 -47.93
C GLU A 24 4.64 8.02 -48.09
N THR A 25 5.35 7.23 -47.28
CA THR A 25 5.22 5.77 -47.25
C THR A 25 4.99 5.29 -45.83
N PHE A 26 3.91 4.52 -45.64
CA PHE A 26 3.62 3.87 -44.35
C PHE A 26 4.24 2.48 -44.35
N PHE A 27 5.09 2.20 -43.37
CA PHE A 27 5.48 0.83 -43.08
C PHE A 27 4.34 0.17 -42.32
N ILE A 28 3.63 -0.77 -42.97
CA ILE A 28 2.64 -1.63 -42.31
C ILE A 28 3.41 -2.83 -41.75
N PRO A 29 3.63 -2.92 -40.45
CA PRO A 29 4.30 -4.09 -39.87
C PRO A 29 3.47 -5.33 -40.14
N LYS A 30 4.11 -6.42 -40.58
CA LYS A 30 3.44 -7.74 -40.60
C LYS A 30 3.35 -8.24 -39.16
N PHE A 31 2.14 -8.36 -38.64
CA PHE A 31 1.91 -8.91 -37.31
C PHE A 31 1.94 -10.43 -37.35
N PRO A 32 2.42 -11.09 -36.27
CA PRO A 32 2.22 -12.53 -36.13
C PRO A 32 0.72 -12.85 -36.10
N PRO A 33 0.32 -14.05 -36.56
CA PRO A 33 -1.06 -14.46 -36.51
C PRO A 33 -1.60 -14.40 -35.07
N LEU A 34 -2.88 -14.08 -34.94
CA LEU A 34 -3.54 -13.96 -33.65
C LEU A 34 -3.48 -15.31 -32.90
N GLU A 35 -2.75 -15.33 -31.79
CA GLU A 35 -2.71 -16.50 -30.91
C GLU A 35 -4.00 -16.55 -30.08
N LYS A 36 -4.74 -17.64 -30.22
CA LYS A 36 -5.95 -17.96 -29.46
C LYS A 36 -5.62 -19.08 -28.49
N LEU A 37 -5.90 -18.87 -27.21
CA LEU A 37 -5.67 -19.86 -26.14
C LEU A 37 -6.97 -20.09 -25.40
N GLU A 38 -7.30 -21.36 -25.17
CA GLU A 38 -8.40 -21.78 -24.30
C GLU A 38 -7.83 -22.30 -22.98
N VAL A 39 -8.44 -21.90 -21.85
CA VAL A 39 -8.01 -22.31 -20.50
C VAL A 39 -9.21 -22.51 -19.60
N GLU A 40 -9.09 -23.40 -18.63
CA GLU A 40 -10.14 -23.63 -17.65
C GLU A 40 -10.29 -22.41 -16.73
N VAL A 41 -9.18 -21.88 -16.22
CA VAL A 41 -9.17 -20.70 -15.34
C VAL A 41 -8.19 -19.65 -15.84
N LEU A 42 -8.65 -18.39 -15.91
CA LEU A 42 -7.80 -17.22 -16.09
C LEU A 42 -7.73 -16.43 -14.78
N ILE A 43 -6.54 -16.27 -14.23
CA ILE A 43 -6.29 -15.40 -13.08
C ILE A 43 -5.69 -14.07 -13.57
N ILE A 44 -6.35 -12.96 -13.28
CA ILE A 44 -5.88 -11.60 -13.60
C ILE A 44 -5.22 -10.99 -12.36
N GLY A 45 -3.89 -10.97 -12.33
CA GLY A 45 -3.06 -10.43 -11.24
C GLY A 45 -2.29 -11.50 -10.47
N GLY A 46 -0.96 -11.44 -10.53
CA GLY A 46 0.00 -12.33 -9.83
C GLY A 46 0.43 -11.78 -8.47
N GLY A 47 -0.45 -11.04 -7.79
CA GLY A 47 -0.27 -10.56 -6.42
C GLY A 47 -0.55 -11.64 -5.37
N PRO A 48 -0.59 -11.29 -4.06
CA PRO A 48 -0.79 -12.25 -2.98
C PRO A 48 -2.03 -13.12 -3.15
N ALA A 49 -3.16 -12.55 -3.55
CA ALA A 49 -4.41 -13.28 -3.76
C ALA A 49 -4.33 -14.24 -4.95
N GLY A 50 -3.86 -13.73 -6.12
CA GLY A 50 -3.76 -14.55 -7.33
C GLY A 50 -2.75 -15.69 -7.20
N LEU A 51 -1.60 -15.44 -6.54
CA LEU A 51 -0.60 -16.49 -6.25
C LEU A 51 -1.17 -17.58 -5.33
N SER A 52 -1.82 -17.19 -4.24
CA SER A 52 -2.42 -18.15 -3.31
C SER A 52 -3.51 -18.99 -3.97
N ALA A 53 -4.36 -18.37 -4.81
CA ALA A 53 -5.36 -19.10 -5.58
C ALA A 53 -4.74 -20.05 -6.62
N ALA A 54 -3.73 -19.59 -7.37
CA ALA A 54 -3.04 -20.41 -8.37
C ALA A 54 -2.35 -21.63 -7.76
N ILE A 55 -1.79 -21.50 -6.56
CA ILE A 55 -1.20 -22.62 -5.81
C ILE A 55 -2.28 -23.66 -5.49
N GLU A 56 -3.45 -23.22 -4.98
CA GLU A 56 -4.55 -24.17 -4.70
C GLU A 56 -5.05 -24.86 -5.97
N LEU A 57 -5.24 -24.12 -7.07
CA LEU A 57 -5.62 -24.71 -8.36
C LEU A 57 -4.58 -25.71 -8.89
N GLY A 58 -3.29 -25.39 -8.69
CA GLY A 58 -2.17 -26.26 -9.06
C GLY A 58 -2.18 -27.61 -8.34
N LYS A 59 -2.56 -27.63 -7.04
CA LYS A 59 -2.69 -28.88 -6.26
C LYS A 59 -3.69 -29.84 -6.86
N TYR A 60 -4.72 -29.34 -7.54
CA TYR A 60 -5.76 -30.13 -8.22
C TYR A 60 -5.55 -30.26 -9.72
N ASN A 61 -4.38 -29.87 -10.22
CA ASN A 61 -3.98 -29.97 -11.63
C ASN A 61 -4.98 -29.33 -12.62
N ILE A 62 -5.50 -28.15 -12.29
CA ILE A 62 -6.43 -27.38 -13.12
C ILE A 62 -5.63 -26.53 -14.12
N ASP A 63 -5.99 -26.58 -15.43
CA ASP A 63 -5.34 -25.79 -16.48
C ASP A 63 -5.62 -24.30 -16.25
N THR A 64 -4.62 -23.59 -15.75
CA THR A 64 -4.75 -22.22 -15.31
C THR A 64 -3.72 -21.32 -15.99
N LEU A 65 -4.19 -20.19 -16.51
CA LEU A 65 -3.33 -19.09 -16.94
C LEU A 65 -3.35 -17.96 -15.90
N LEU A 66 -2.20 -17.69 -15.30
CA LEU A 66 -1.98 -16.54 -14.43
C LEU A 66 -1.28 -15.43 -15.20
N ILE A 67 -1.88 -14.24 -15.29
CA ILE A 67 -1.28 -13.08 -15.95
C ILE A 67 -0.97 -11.98 -14.95
N ASP A 68 0.16 -11.28 -15.17
CA ASP A 68 0.55 -10.07 -14.40
C ASP A 68 1.19 -9.03 -15.32
N ASP A 69 0.88 -7.76 -15.12
CA ASP A 69 1.41 -6.64 -15.89
C ASP A 69 2.87 -6.28 -15.53
N LYS A 70 3.45 -6.92 -14.52
CA LYS A 70 4.81 -6.70 -14.04
C LYS A 70 5.78 -7.78 -14.60
N GLN A 71 7.06 -7.51 -14.41
CA GLN A 71 8.16 -8.41 -14.80
C GLN A 71 8.38 -9.56 -13.81
N ALA A 72 7.73 -9.53 -12.65
CA ALA A 72 7.85 -10.55 -11.61
C ALA A 72 6.55 -10.68 -10.83
N LEU A 73 6.29 -11.90 -10.37
CA LEU A 73 5.17 -12.23 -9.47
C LEU A 73 5.37 -11.62 -8.07
N GLY A 74 4.28 -11.51 -7.31
CA GLY A 74 4.24 -11.04 -5.94
C GLY A 74 3.45 -9.73 -5.76
N GLY A 75 3.15 -9.01 -6.83
CA GLY A 75 2.35 -7.79 -6.79
C GLY A 75 2.85 -6.79 -5.75
N LYS A 76 2.00 -6.37 -4.81
CA LYS A 76 2.38 -5.43 -3.74
C LYS A 76 3.33 -6.03 -2.69
N LEU A 77 3.45 -7.37 -2.59
CA LEU A 77 4.41 -8.01 -1.66
C LEU A 77 5.85 -7.58 -1.95
N VAL A 78 6.23 -7.41 -3.22
CA VAL A 78 7.60 -7.01 -3.59
C VAL A 78 7.96 -5.59 -3.14
N LEU A 79 6.98 -4.80 -2.70
CA LEU A 79 7.15 -3.44 -2.17
C LEU A 79 7.24 -3.41 -0.64
N GLN A 80 7.03 -4.56 0.05
CA GLN A 80 6.88 -4.61 1.49
C GLN A 80 8.19 -5.08 2.15
N THR A 81 9.00 -4.13 2.59
CA THR A 81 10.28 -4.41 3.29
C THR A 81 10.11 -4.59 4.80
N HIS A 82 8.93 -4.34 5.35
CA HIS A 82 8.57 -4.62 6.73
C HIS A 82 8.07 -6.06 6.91
N LYS A 83 8.08 -6.56 8.14
CA LYS A 83 7.51 -7.86 8.52
C LYS A 83 5.99 -7.79 8.53
N PHE A 84 5.33 -8.87 8.12
CA PHE A 84 3.87 -8.94 8.02
C PHE A 84 3.20 -9.24 9.35
N PHE A 85 2.01 -8.67 9.49
CA PHE A 85 1.03 -8.98 10.52
C PHE A 85 0.20 -10.20 10.11
N GLY A 86 -0.48 -10.82 11.05
CA GLY A 86 -1.28 -12.03 10.84
C GLY A 86 -0.81 -13.19 11.71
N SER A 87 -1.05 -14.42 11.26
CA SER A 87 -0.49 -15.64 11.84
C SER A 87 0.69 -16.18 11.02
N GLU A 88 1.60 -16.91 11.66
CA GLU A 88 2.69 -17.60 10.94
C GLU A 88 2.13 -18.64 9.95
N GLU A 89 1.11 -19.38 10.36
CA GLU A 89 0.49 -20.47 9.59
C GLU A 89 -0.23 -19.99 8.33
N ASP A 90 -1.06 -18.94 8.45
CA ASP A 90 -1.95 -18.52 7.36
C ASP A 90 -1.31 -17.51 6.40
N SER A 91 -0.37 -16.69 6.91
CA SER A 91 0.13 -15.52 6.16
C SER A 91 1.63 -15.31 6.26
N ASN A 92 2.38 -16.27 6.81
CA ASN A 92 3.82 -16.14 7.05
C ASN A 92 4.17 -14.87 7.86
N ALA A 93 3.36 -14.52 8.87
CA ALA A 93 3.59 -13.35 9.70
C ALA A 93 4.97 -13.38 10.37
N GLY A 94 5.59 -12.21 10.56
CA GLY A 94 6.95 -12.08 11.06
C GLY A 94 8.05 -12.26 10.01
N ILE A 95 7.68 -12.49 8.73
CA ILE A 95 8.56 -12.47 7.55
C ILE A 95 8.26 -11.20 6.74
N ARG A 96 9.23 -10.70 5.99
CA ARG A 96 9.05 -9.52 5.11
C ARG A 96 8.20 -9.88 3.89
N GLY A 97 7.35 -8.96 3.47
CA GLY A 97 6.49 -9.17 2.31
C GLY A 97 7.26 -9.57 1.04
N ILE A 98 8.41 -8.94 0.80
CA ILE A 98 9.27 -9.27 -0.34
C ILE A 98 9.75 -10.73 -0.30
N ASP A 99 9.97 -11.30 0.86
CA ASP A 99 10.40 -12.70 1.01
C ASP A 99 9.21 -13.65 0.90
N ILE A 100 8.04 -13.26 1.41
CA ILE A 100 6.77 -14.00 1.22
C ILE A 100 6.44 -14.12 -0.28
N GLY A 101 6.54 -13.01 -1.03
CA GLY A 101 6.31 -13.02 -2.48
C GLY A 101 7.21 -14.01 -3.23
N LYS A 102 8.48 -14.11 -2.84
CA LYS A 102 9.42 -15.10 -3.40
C LYS A 102 9.04 -16.54 -3.04
N LEU A 103 8.65 -16.79 -1.79
CA LEU A 103 8.22 -18.13 -1.33
C LEU A 103 7.01 -18.61 -2.14
N LEU A 104 5.97 -17.78 -2.27
CA LEU A 104 4.78 -18.12 -3.06
C LEU A 104 5.11 -18.34 -4.54
N ALA A 105 5.95 -17.50 -5.15
CA ALA A 105 6.36 -17.67 -6.53
C ALA A 105 7.18 -18.95 -6.77
N GLN A 106 8.02 -19.34 -5.80
CA GLN A 106 8.77 -20.60 -5.85
C GLN A 106 7.86 -21.83 -5.69
N GLU A 107 6.89 -21.77 -4.76
CA GLU A 107 5.89 -22.82 -4.59
C GLU A 107 5.08 -23.04 -5.87
N LEU A 108 4.65 -21.97 -6.52
CA LEU A 108 3.88 -22.03 -7.77
C LEU A 108 4.60 -22.81 -8.88
N GLN A 109 5.93 -22.72 -8.96
CA GLN A 109 6.73 -23.40 -9.99
C GLN A 109 6.65 -24.94 -9.92
N GLN A 110 6.14 -25.50 -8.83
CA GLN A 110 5.98 -26.96 -8.67
C GLN A 110 4.79 -27.51 -9.49
N TYR A 111 3.89 -26.65 -9.97
CA TYR A 111 2.65 -27.03 -10.63
C TYR A 111 2.71 -26.77 -12.13
N SER A 112 2.85 -27.82 -12.93
CA SER A 112 2.94 -27.73 -14.40
C SER A 112 1.63 -27.33 -15.08
N SER A 113 0.49 -27.47 -14.40
CA SER A 113 -0.83 -27.01 -14.88
C SER A 113 -1.00 -25.50 -14.85
N ILE A 114 -0.09 -24.77 -14.18
CA ILE A 114 -0.15 -23.33 -14.08
C ILE A 114 0.80 -22.67 -15.07
N LYS A 115 0.24 -22.02 -16.08
CA LYS A 115 0.98 -21.19 -17.04
C LYS A 115 1.05 -19.76 -16.51
N VAL A 116 2.22 -19.13 -16.54
CA VAL A 116 2.43 -17.75 -16.07
C VAL A 116 2.83 -16.85 -17.23
N TRP A 117 2.07 -15.78 -17.45
CA TRP A 117 2.44 -14.72 -18.37
C TRP A 117 2.72 -13.43 -17.59
N LEU A 118 3.97 -13.05 -17.56
CA LEU A 118 4.44 -11.74 -17.06
C LEU A 118 4.40 -10.71 -18.19
N ASN A 119 4.59 -9.41 -17.87
CA ASN A 119 4.45 -8.30 -18.82
C ASN A 119 3.15 -8.39 -19.62
N SER A 120 2.06 -8.83 -18.98
CA SER A 120 0.81 -9.19 -19.62
C SER A 120 -0.35 -8.43 -18.98
N THR A 121 -0.93 -7.49 -19.74
CA THR A 121 -2.04 -6.66 -19.26
C THR A 121 -3.36 -7.15 -19.86
N ALA A 122 -4.33 -7.50 -19.00
CA ALA A 122 -5.70 -7.68 -19.44
C ALA A 122 -6.26 -6.35 -19.94
N LEU A 123 -6.91 -6.35 -21.08
CA LEU A 123 -7.42 -5.15 -21.74
C LEU A 123 -8.93 -4.99 -21.56
N PHE A 124 -9.66 -6.07 -21.81
CA PHE A 124 -11.12 -6.07 -21.78
C PHE A 124 -11.66 -7.51 -21.84
N VAL A 125 -12.86 -7.71 -21.30
CA VAL A 125 -13.63 -8.97 -21.47
C VAL A 125 -14.73 -8.70 -22.48
N PHE A 126 -14.65 -9.39 -23.63
CA PHE A 126 -15.59 -9.19 -24.75
C PHE A 126 -16.88 -10.01 -24.56
N SER A 127 -17.96 -9.58 -25.21
CA SER A 127 -19.27 -10.22 -25.14
C SER A 127 -19.29 -11.65 -25.71
N ASP A 128 -18.32 -12.02 -26.55
CA ASP A 128 -18.10 -13.38 -27.06
C ASP A 128 -17.26 -14.27 -26.12
N LYS A 129 -17.15 -13.86 -24.83
CA LYS A 129 -16.47 -14.58 -23.76
C LYS A 129 -14.95 -14.69 -23.92
N LYS A 130 -14.34 -13.80 -24.69
CA LYS A 130 -12.89 -13.73 -24.85
C LYS A 130 -12.30 -12.59 -24.03
N VAL A 131 -11.07 -12.78 -23.60
CA VAL A 131 -10.29 -11.75 -22.90
C VAL A 131 -9.14 -11.34 -23.80
N GLY A 132 -9.10 -10.04 -24.13
CA GLY A 132 -7.97 -9.45 -24.84
C GLY A 132 -6.81 -9.19 -23.87
N ILE A 133 -5.62 -9.68 -24.22
CA ILE A 133 -4.41 -9.55 -23.39
C ILE A 133 -3.29 -8.98 -24.24
N LEU A 134 -2.60 -7.98 -23.73
CA LEU A 134 -1.37 -7.45 -24.32
C LEU A 134 -0.17 -8.08 -23.60
N LYS A 135 0.47 -9.09 -24.22
CA LYS A 135 1.64 -9.79 -23.69
C LYS A 135 2.91 -9.33 -24.40
N ASP A 136 3.86 -8.74 -23.69
CA ASP A 136 5.11 -8.20 -24.25
C ASP A 136 4.86 -7.29 -25.49
N GLY A 137 3.75 -6.53 -25.46
CA GLY A 137 3.35 -5.66 -26.58
C GLY A 137 2.69 -6.37 -27.77
N ILE A 138 2.39 -7.65 -27.68
CA ILE A 138 1.67 -8.44 -28.69
C ILE A 138 0.27 -8.76 -28.18
N TYR A 139 -0.75 -8.48 -29.00
CA TYR A 139 -2.15 -8.79 -28.67
C TYR A 139 -2.43 -10.28 -28.79
N LYS A 140 -3.12 -10.82 -27.81
CA LYS A 140 -3.55 -12.22 -27.74
C LYS A 140 -4.99 -12.30 -27.26
N LEU A 141 -5.69 -13.37 -27.66
CA LEU A 141 -7.04 -13.69 -27.18
C LEU A 141 -7.01 -14.95 -26.32
N VAL A 142 -7.63 -14.88 -25.16
CA VAL A 142 -7.82 -16.03 -24.25
C VAL A 142 -9.31 -16.25 -24.04
N THR A 143 -9.75 -17.50 -24.16
CA THR A 143 -11.12 -17.94 -23.86
C THR A 143 -11.10 -18.74 -22.56
N PRO A 144 -11.39 -18.11 -21.41
CA PRO A 144 -11.47 -18.81 -20.13
C PRO A 144 -12.89 -19.35 -19.88
N HIS A 145 -13.01 -20.46 -19.17
CA HIS A 145 -14.28 -20.89 -18.61
C HIS A 145 -14.62 -20.12 -17.34
N ILE A 146 -13.62 -19.88 -16.49
CA ILE A 146 -13.74 -19.14 -15.24
C ILE A 146 -12.69 -18.02 -15.20
N ILE A 147 -13.07 -16.85 -14.69
CA ILE A 147 -12.14 -15.75 -14.40
C ILE A 147 -12.02 -15.57 -12.89
N LEU A 148 -10.78 -15.46 -12.38
CA LEU A 148 -10.50 -14.91 -11.06
C LEU A 148 -9.89 -13.52 -11.21
N ASN A 149 -10.63 -12.48 -10.79
CA ASN A 149 -10.12 -11.13 -10.70
C ASN A 149 -9.33 -10.94 -9.40
N ALA A 150 -8.01 -10.90 -9.50
CA ALA A 150 -7.06 -10.61 -8.42
C ALA A 150 -6.18 -9.38 -8.76
N ALA A 151 -6.69 -8.46 -9.59
CA ALA A 151 -5.98 -7.30 -10.12
C ALA A 151 -5.64 -6.23 -9.06
N GLY A 152 -6.14 -6.39 -7.83
CA GLY A 152 -5.82 -5.50 -6.72
C GLY A 152 -6.59 -4.19 -6.75
N ALA A 153 -5.93 -3.08 -6.42
CA ALA A 153 -6.53 -1.77 -6.26
C ALA A 153 -5.65 -0.65 -6.81
N ARG A 154 -6.27 0.50 -7.05
CA ARG A 154 -5.61 1.76 -7.42
C ARG A 154 -5.74 2.79 -6.30
N GLU A 155 -4.78 3.70 -6.23
CA GLU A 155 -4.75 4.76 -5.21
C GLU A 155 -5.75 5.87 -5.52
N LYS A 156 -6.38 6.37 -4.46
CA LYS A 156 -7.13 7.64 -4.49
C LYS A 156 -6.16 8.80 -4.46
N PHE A 157 -6.59 9.92 -5.04
CA PHE A 157 -5.81 11.15 -5.06
C PHE A 157 -6.60 12.30 -4.41
N LEU A 158 -5.89 13.36 -3.98
CA LEU A 158 -6.50 14.57 -3.43
C LEU A 158 -6.33 15.75 -4.39
N ARG A 159 -7.29 16.65 -4.35
CA ARG A 159 -7.22 17.94 -5.01
C ARG A 159 -6.83 19.02 -3.99
N PHE A 160 -5.85 19.81 -4.34
CA PHE A 160 -5.39 20.98 -3.59
C PHE A 160 -4.54 21.86 -4.53
N PRO A 161 -4.38 23.15 -4.26
CA PRO A 161 -3.47 24.00 -5.01
C PRO A 161 -2.05 23.44 -5.02
N GLY A 162 -1.41 23.43 -6.18
CA GLY A 162 -0.08 22.89 -6.36
C GLY A 162 0.00 21.34 -6.49
N ASN A 163 -1.14 20.62 -6.54
CA ASN A 163 -1.16 19.16 -6.72
C ASN A 163 -0.59 18.67 -8.06
N ASN A 164 -0.22 19.58 -8.97
CA ASN A 164 0.41 19.30 -10.25
C ASN A 164 1.94 19.49 -10.25
N LEU A 165 2.53 19.88 -9.14
CA LEU A 165 3.98 19.96 -9.00
C LEU A 165 4.61 18.56 -9.11
N ALA A 166 5.83 18.50 -9.64
CA ALA A 166 6.57 17.26 -9.62
C ALA A 166 6.93 16.84 -8.19
N ARG A 167 7.18 15.53 -7.99
CA ARG A 167 7.45 14.89 -6.70
C ARG A 167 6.26 14.82 -5.75
N ILE A 168 5.04 14.86 -6.27
CA ILE A 168 3.84 14.44 -5.55
C ILE A 168 3.51 13.01 -6.02
N TYR A 169 3.64 12.06 -5.13
CA TYR A 169 3.48 10.62 -5.42
C TYR A 169 2.30 10.03 -4.64
N GLY A 170 1.64 9.01 -5.22
CA GLY A 170 0.89 8.04 -4.44
C GLY A 170 1.84 7.10 -3.68
N ALA A 171 1.37 6.49 -2.60
CA ALA A 171 2.20 5.65 -1.74
C ALA A 171 2.80 4.43 -2.46
N GLY A 172 2.03 3.78 -3.35
CA GLY A 172 2.52 2.64 -4.13
C GLY A 172 3.58 3.03 -5.16
N ALA A 173 3.44 4.21 -5.79
CA ALA A 173 4.46 4.75 -6.68
C ALA A 173 5.77 5.03 -5.93
N PHE A 174 5.69 5.66 -4.76
CA PHE A 174 6.83 5.91 -3.89
C PHE A 174 7.51 4.62 -3.43
N GLN A 175 6.73 3.66 -2.91
CA GLN A 175 7.26 2.37 -2.48
C GLN A 175 7.89 1.58 -3.64
N THR A 176 7.35 1.71 -4.85
CA THR A 176 7.94 1.12 -6.06
C THR A 176 9.35 1.66 -6.30
N LEU A 177 9.52 2.99 -6.31
CA LEU A 177 10.83 3.62 -6.47
C LEU A 177 11.80 3.17 -5.38
N VAL A 178 11.40 3.26 -4.11
CA VAL A 178 12.29 3.04 -2.96
C VAL A 178 12.60 1.54 -2.76
N ASN A 179 11.58 0.68 -2.73
CA ASN A 179 11.73 -0.70 -2.27
C ASN A 179 12.05 -1.68 -3.40
N ARG A 180 11.45 -1.48 -4.60
CA ARG A 180 11.69 -2.32 -5.77
C ARG A 180 12.86 -1.82 -6.59
N ASP A 181 12.83 -0.54 -7.00
CA ASP A 181 13.79 0.02 -7.95
C ASP A 181 15.05 0.57 -7.25
N ARG A 182 15.02 0.65 -5.90
CA ARG A 182 16.13 1.14 -5.07
C ARG A 182 16.58 2.55 -5.42
N VAL A 183 15.63 3.39 -5.83
CA VAL A 183 15.83 4.80 -6.11
C VAL A 183 15.45 5.60 -4.88
N ARG A 184 16.32 6.51 -4.45
CA ARG A 184 16.02 7.50 -3.40
C ARG A 184 15.46 8.77 -4.05
N PRO A 185 14.11 8.93 -4.13
CA PRO A 185 13.50 10.03 -4.89
C PRO A 185 13.50 11.37 -4.13
N THR A 186 13.86 11.35 -2.83
CA THR A 186 13.66 12.47 -1.92
C THR A 186 14.67 12.44 -0.77
N ASN A 187 14.90 13.58 -0.14
CA ASN A 187 15.59 13.70 1.14
C ASN A 187 14.63 14.06 2.29
N ARG A 188 13.55 14.80 1.99
CA ARG A 188 12.59 15.33 2.96
C ARG A 188 11.15 15.07 2.50
N LEU A 189 10.51 14.07 3.09
CA LEU A 189 9.18 13.58 2.74
C LEU A 189 8.12 14.08 3.73
N PHE A 190 7.00 14.61 3.23
CA PHE A 190 5.78 14.78 4.02
C PHE A 190 4.69 13.80 3.53
N ILE A 191 3.85 13.29 4.45
CA ILE A 191 2.86 12.25 4.14
C ILE A 191 1.45 12.76 4.48
N ILE A 192 0.49 12.56 3.59
CA ILE A 192 -0.94 12.80 3.81
C ILE A 192 -1.68 11.46 3.83
N GLY A 193 -2.28 11.16 4.97
CA GLY A 193 -3.03 9.93 5.24
C GLY A 193 -2.36 9.02 6.26
N GLY A 194 -3.04 8.79 7.39
CA GLY A 194 -2.61 7.98 8.53
C GLY A 194 -3.23 6.58 8.56
N GLY A 195 -3.67 6.06 7.39
CA GLY A 195 -3.99 4.64 7.22
C GLY A 195 -2.73 3.78 7.22
N ASN A 196 -2.88 2.43 7.26
CA ASN A 196 -1.74 1.51 7.27
C ASN A 196 -0.74 1.79 6.13
N VAL A 197 -1.23 2.10 4.92
CA VAL A 197 -0.39 2.39 3.76
C VAL A 197 0.53 3.60 3.99
N GLY A 198 0.00 4.71 4.52
CA GLY A 198 0.78 5.92 4.80
C GLY A 198 1.79 5.71 5.93
N LEU A 199 1.36 5.05 7.02
CA LEU A 199 2.23 4.74 8.16
C LEU A 199 3.37 3.78 7.77
N ILE A 200 3.08 2.76 6.97
CA ILE A 200 4.07 1.81 6.46
C ILE A 200 5.03 2.49 5.48
N ALA A 201 4.52 3.34 4.57
CA ALA A 201 5.36 4.08 3.63
C ALA A 201 6.32 5.03 4.37
N GLY A 202 5.87 5.67 5.46
CA GLY A 202 6.73 6.46 6.33
C GLY A 202 7.86 5.62 6.96
N TYR A 203 7.55 4.42 7.41
CA TYR A 203 8.58 3.51 7.92
C TYR A 203 9.55 3.05 6.82
N HIS A 204 9.08 2.76 5.61
CA HIS A 204 9.96 2.45 4.47
C HIS A 204 10.86 3.62 4.08
N ALA A 205 10.36 4.86 4.18
CA ALA A 205 11.18 6.06 3.96
C ALA A 205 12.32 6.14 4.98
N LEU A 206 12.04 5.92 6.27
CA LEU A 206 13.07 5.86 7.31
C LEU A 206 14.09 4.74 7.06
N GLN A 207 13.64 3.55 6.64
CA GLN A 207 14.54 2.44 6.26
C GLN A 207 15.45 2.81 5.09
N ALA A 208 14.98 3.66 4.17
CA ALA A 208 15.76 4.19 3.04
C ALA A 208 16.66 5.38 3.40
N GLY A 209 16.67 5.81 4.66
CA GLY A 209 17.42 6.99 5.13
C GLY A 209 16.83 8.31 4.67
N ILE A 210 15.53 8.34 4.36
CA ILE A 210 14.78 9.54 4.00
C ILE A 210 14.21 10.14 5.28
N ASN A 211 14.39 11.45 5.46
CA ASN A 211 13.81 12.18 6.59
C ASN A 211 12.30 12.37 6.37
N VAL A 212 11.48 11.88 7.30
CA VAL A 212 10.02 12.05 7.27
C VAL A 212 9.67 13.29 8.10
N VAL A 213 9.42 14.39 7.42
CA VAL A 213 9.15 15.72 8.03
C VAL A 213 7.88 15.68 8.90
N GLY A 214 6.86 14.92 8.46
CA GLY A 214 5.64 14.74 9.21
C GLY A 214 4.63 13.89 8.46
N LEU A 215 3.56 13.52 9.17
CA LEU A 215 2.39 12.85 8.62
C LEU A 215 1.14 13.58 9.10
N ALA A 216 0.23 13.92 8.19
CA ALA A 216 -1.07 14.49 8.51
C ALA A 216 -2.19 13.46 8.23
N GLU A 217 -3.16 13.39 9.16
CA GLU A 217 -4.37 12.57 9.08
C GLU A 217 -5.58 13.44 9.37
N ALA A 218 -6.58 13.39 8.49
CA ALA A 218 -7.79 14.22 8.61
C ALA A 218 -8.71 13.78 9.76
N MET A 219 -8.67 12.51 10.13
CA MET A 219 -9.43 11.98 11.26
C MET A 219 -8.76 12.34 12.61
N PRO A 220 -9.53 12.35 13.72
CA PRO A 220 -8.96 12.58 15.06
C PRO A 220 -7.94 11.54 15.50
N GLN A 221 -7.90 10.38 14.84
CA GLN A 221 -6.95 9.30 15.07
C GLN A 221 -6.52 8.70 13.74
N CYS A 222 -5.31 8.14 13.68
CA CYS A 222 -4.87 7.37 12.53
C CYS A 222 -5.79 6.17 12.31
N GLY A 223 -6.22 5.97 11.07
CA GLY A 223 -7.05 4.83 10.67
C GLY A 223 -6.28 3.50 10.56
N GLY A 224 -4.95 3.56 10.53
CA GLY A 224 -4.09 2.38 10.56
C GLY A 224 -3.85 1.85 11.98
N TYR A 225 -3.20 0.69 12.09
CA TYR A 225 -2.88 0.09 13.38
C TYR A 225 -2.02 1.02 14.25
N LYS A 226 -2.43 1.17 15.53
CA LYS A 226 -1.72 2.02 16.50
C LYS A 226 -0.23 1.66 16.59
N VAL A 227 0.12 0.41 16.50
CA VAL A 227 1.52 -0.07 16.54
C VAL A 227 2.38 0.53 15.42
N HIS A 228 1.81 0.88 14.26
CA HIS A 228 2.51 1.58 13.19
C HIS A 228 2.69 3.07 13.50
N SER A 229 1.63 3.75 13.94
CA SER A 229 1.71 5.17 14.32
C SER A 229 2.66 5.38 15.50
N ASP A 230 2.60 4.53 16.52
CA ASP A 230 3.51 4.56 17.67
C ASP A 230 4.96 4.30 17.22
N LYS A 231 5.18 3.37 16.28
CA LYS A 231 6.51 3.13 15.71
C LYS A 231 7.09 4.38 15.06
N LEU A 232 6.32 5.10 14.26
CA LEU A 232 6.78 6.34 13.63
C LEU A 232 7.08 7.44 14.67
N LYS A 233 6.18 7.63 15.65
CA LYS A 233 6.38 8.60 16.74
C LYS A 233 7.69 8.34 17.52
N ARG A 234 7.91 7.08 17.92
CA ARG A 234 9.13 6.66 18.66
C ARG A 234 10.41 6.90 17.86
N LEU A 235 10.34 6.76 16.52
CA LEU A 235 11.47 7.00 15.63
C LEU A 235 11.69 8.50 15.33
N GLY A 236 10.80 9.41 15.79
CA GLY A 236 10.93 10.85 15.69
C GLY A 236 10.07 11.52 14.63
N VAL A 237 9.09 10.80 14.03
CA VAL A 237 8.16 11.38 13.04
C VAL A 237 6.99 12.04 13.76
N PRO A 238 6.75 13.36 13.57
CA PRO A 238 5.55 14.01 14.09
C PRO A 238 4.32 13.58 13.29
N ILE A 239 3.21 13.30 14.02
CA ILE A 239 1.91 12.95 13.43
C ILE A 239 0.89 14.00 13.83
N TYR A 240 0.24 14.61 12.83
CA TYR A 240 -0.76 15.66 12.96
C TYR A 240 -2.13 15.07 12.63
N THR A 241 -2.90 14.69 13.65
CA THR A 241 -4.31 14.25 13.47
C THR A 241 -5.24 15.45 13.38
N SER A 242 -6.44 15.25 12.82
CA SER A 242 -7.40 16.32 12.47
C SER A 242 -6.79 17.38 11.55
N HIS A 243 -5.85 17.01 10.67
CA HIS A 243 -5.19 17.94 9.74
C HIS A 243 -5.26 17.40 8.30
N THR A 244 -5.39 18.30 7.33
CA THR A 244 -5.30 17.98 5.91
C THR A 244 -4.36 18.94 5.19
N ILE A 245 -3.95 18.55 3.98
CA ILE A 245 -3.18 19.41 3.08
C ILE A 245 -4.07 20.55 2.56
N ILE A 246 -3.52 21.77 2.56
CA ILE A 246 -4.18 22.96 1.99
C ILE A 246 -3.57 23.32 0.66
N ASN A 247 -2.22 23.37 0.59
CA ASN A 247 -1.51 23.65 -0.66
C ASN A 247 -0.13 23.01 -0.66
N ALA A 248 0.45 22.92 -1.86
CA ALA A 248 1.87 22.68 -2.09
C ALA A 248 2.44 23.83 -2.92
N GLU A 249 3.65 24.27 -2.59
CA GLU A 249 4.35 25.37 -3.23
C GLU A 249 5.68 24.92 -3.77
N GLY A 250 6.10 25.56 -4.86
CA GLY A 250 7.38 25.35 -5.53
C GLY A 250 7.35 25.85 -6.97
N LYS A 251 8.49 25.93 -7.62
CA LYS A 251 8.58 26.37 -9.03
C LYS A 251 8.24 25.23 -9.99
N GLU A 252 8.99 24.13 -9.94
CA GLU A 252 8.81 22.94 -10.77
C GLU A 252 8.50 21.70 -9.94
N THR A 253 9.09 21.62 -8.76
CA THR A 253 8.94 20.55 -7.79
C THR A 253 8.37 21.09 -6.49
N VAL A 254 7.88 20.22 -5.63
CA VAL A 254 7.49 20.61 -4.27
C VAL A 254 8.70 21.12 -3.51
N GLU A 255 8.56 22.28 -2.88
CA GLU A 255 9.56 22.90 -2.00
C GLU A 255 8.99 23.10 -0.59
N ARG A 256 7.66 23.23 -0.48
CA ARG A 256 6.93 23.47 0.78
C ARG A 256 5.51 22.93 0.66
N ILE A 257 4.96 22.53 1.81
CA ILE A 257 3.52 22.20 1.94
C ILE A 257 2.94 22.96 3.13
N THR A 258 1.64 23.19 3.09
CA THR A 258 0.88 23.74 4.21
C THR A 258 -0.27 22.81 4.54
N ILE A 259 -0.43 22.47 5.83
CA ILE A 259 -1.56 21.74 6.38
C ILE A 259 -2.36 22.63 7.32
N ALA A 260 -3.63 22.32 7.57
CA ALA A 260 -4.43 22.94 8.62
C ALA A 260 -5.30 21.94 9.34
N GLU A 261 -5.74 22.31 10.54
CA GLU A 261 -6.78 21.56 11.24
C GLU A 261 -8.07 21.56 10.43
N VAL A 262 -8.88 20.50 10.59
CA VAL A 262 -10.18 20.38 9.95
C VAL A 262 -11.29 20.23 11.00
N ASP A 263 -12.46 20.75 10.64
CA ASP A 263 -13.70 20.54 11.40
C ASP A 263 -14.29 19.13 11.16
N SER A 264 -15.41 18.85 11.78
CA SER A 264 -16.12 17.56 11.64
C SER A 264 -16.65 17.28 10.23
N LYS A 265 -16.65 18.26 9.34
CA LYS A 265 -17.02 18.15 7.92
C LYS A 265 -15.80 18.15 7.00
N PHE A 266 -14.59 18.07 7.57
CA PHE A 266 -13.31 18.14 6.88
C PHE A 266 -13.00 19.48 6.20
N HIS A 267 -13.65 20.58 6.63
CA HIS A 267 -13.29 21.91 6.18
C HIS A 267 -12.08 22.42 6.98
N PRO A 268 -11.06 22.99 6.32
CA PRO A 268 -9.92 23.58 6.99
C PRO A 268 -10.32 24.76 7.89
N ILE A 269 -9.76 24.80 9.09
CA ILE A 269 -10.01 25.85 10.09
C ILE A 269 -8.99 26.96 9.90
N PRO A 270 -9.40 28.20 9.55
CA PRO A 270 -8.49 29.32 9.38
C PRO A 270 -7.72 29.66 10.66
N GLY A 271 -6.43 29.94 10.53
CA GLY A 271 -5.55 30.30 11.64
C GLY A 271 -4.85 29.13 12.31
N THR A 272 -5.08 27.90 11.83
CA THR A 272 -4.42 26.68 12.34
C THR A 272 -3.32 26.15 11.42
N GLU A 273 -2.99 26.89 10.37
CA GLU A 273 -2.05 26.49 9.34
C GLU A 273 -0.65 26.25 9.89
N LYS A 274 -0.03 25.18 9.40
CA LYS A 274 1.35 24.80 9.66
C LYS A 274 2.04 24.52 8.34
N SER A 275 3.20 25.11 8.14
CA SER A 275 3.95 24.95 6.89
C SER A 275 5.27 24.23 7.15
N PHE A 276 5.69 23.43 6.16
CA PHE A 276 6.89 22.60 6.27
C PHE A 276 7.67 22.64 4.96
N ALA A 277 8.96 22.87 5.05
CA ALA A 277 9.86 22.66 3.93
C ALA A 277 9.99 21.16 3.68
N CYS A 278 9.68 20.72 2.47
CA CYS A 278 9.88 19.34 2.03
C CYS A 278 10.08 19.33 0.51
N ASP A 279 10.76 18.33 0.00
CA ASP A 279 11.02 18.19 -1.43
C ASP A 279 10.12 17.13 -2.10
N THR A 280 9.26 16.50 -1.33
CA THR A 280 8.33 15.46 -1.82
C THR A 280 7.11 15.35 -0.92
N LEU A 281 5.96 15.17 -1.55
CA LEU A 281 4.68 14.91 -0.88
C LEU A 281 4.16 13.53 -1.26
N LEU A 282 3.77 12.74 -0.27
CA LEU A 282 3.14 11.44 -0.44
C LEU A 282 1.65 11.51 -0.13
N ILE A 283 0.81 11.03 -1.04
CA ILE A 283 -0.64 10.94 -0.87
C ILE A 283 -1.02 9.48 -0.61
N ALA A 284 -1.62 9.21 0.56
CA ALA A 284 -2.00 7.87 1.02
C ALA A 284 -3.43 7.86 1.61
N VAL A 285 -4.40 8.41 0.87
CA VAL A 285 -5.76 8.68 1.34
C VAL A 285 -6.78 7.60 0.98
N GLY A 286 -6.32 6.40 0.74
CA GLY A 286 -7.13 5.22 0.46
C GLY A 286 -6.98 4.66 -0.93
N LEU A 287 -7.71 3.58 -1.18
CA LEU A 287 -7.66 2.79 -2.39
C LEU A 287 -9.08 2.61 -2.98
N ASN A 288 -9.16 2.27 -4.26
CA ASN A 288 -10.36 1.81 -4.94
C ASN A 288 -10.07 0.44 -5.55
N SER A 289 -10.96 -0.54 -5.33
CA SER A 289 -10.86 -1.87 -5.94
C SER A 289 -10.89 -1.79 -7.47
N LEU A 290 -10.15 -2.67 -8.13
CA LEU A 290 -10.19 -2.87 -9.58
C LEU A 290 -11.27 -3.90 -9.92
N SER A 291 -12.55 -3.47 -9.92
CA SER A 291 -13.72 -4.33 -10.14
C SER A 291 -14.12 -4.46 -11.62
N GLU A 292 -13.51 -3.69 -12.52
CA GLU A 292 -13.93 -3.57 -13.92
C GLU A 292 -13.99 -4.93 -14.63
N PHE A 293 -12.97 -5.78 -14.47
CA PHE A 293 -12.95 -7.12 -15.07
C PHE A 293 -14.04 -8.06 -14.52
N THR A 294 -14.41 -7.87 -13.24
CA THR A 294 -15.52 -8.63 -12.63
C THR A 294 -16.86 -8.21 -13.24
N GLU A 295 -17.07 -6.91 -13.43
CA GLU A 295 -18.28 -6.36 -14.04
C GLU A 295 -18.41 -6.81 -15.49
N GLU A 296 -17.35 -6.63 -16.30
CA GLU A 296 -17.30 -7.03 -17.71
C GLU A 296 -17.51 -8.54 -17.91
N ALA A 297 -16.89 -9.38 -17.06
CA ALA A 297 -17.04 -10.83 -17.12
C ALA A 297 -18.50 -11.26 -16.83
N LYS A 298 -19.16 -10.64 -15.84
CA LYS A 298 -20.59 -10.87 -15.57
C LYS A 298 -21.47 -10.46 -16.73
N GLU A 299 -21.20 -9.30 -17.35
CA GLU A 299 -21.93 -8.82 -18.52
C GLU A 299 -21.76 -9.77 -19.73
N ALA A 300 -20.58 -10.35 -19.91
CA ALA A 300 -20.28 -11.34 -20.94
C ALA A 300 -20.83 -12.76 -20.62
N GLY A 301 -21.37 -12.99 -19.42
CA GLY A 301 -21.87 -14.29 -18.98
C GLY A 301 -20.77 -15.32 -18.73
N ILE A 302 -19.58 -14.88 -18.28
CA ILE A 302 -18.50 -15.74 -17.80
C ILE A 302 -18.63 -15.88 -16.28
N GLN A 303 -18.42 -17.09 -15.77
CA GLN A 303 -18.33 -17.30 -14.33
C GLN A 303 -17.11 -16.57 -13.77
N VAL A 304 -17.30 -15.68 -12.79
CA VAL A 304 -16.24 -14.83 -12.28
C VAL A 304 -16.20 -14.79 -10.77
N PHE A 305 -15.00 -14.88 -10.23
CA PHE A 305 -14.68 -14.71 -8.82
C PHE A 305 -13.77 -13.48 -8.65
N ALA A 306 -13.73 -12.91 -7.45
CA ALA A 306 -12.79 -11.86 -7.09
C ALA A 306 -12.09 -12.24 -5.78
N ALA A 307 -10.83 -11.82 -5.62
CA ALA A 307 -10.07 -12.04 -4.41
C ALA A 307 -9.09 -10.88 -4.11
N GLY A 308 -8.73 -10.73 -2.83
CA GLY A 308 -7.87 -9.64 -2.36
C GLY A 308 -8.48 -8.26 -2.60
N ASP A 309 -7.66 -7.24 -2.81
CA ASP A 309 -8.11 -5.85 -2.96
C ASP A 309 -9.04 -5.61 -4.16
N ALA A 310 -9.08 -6.52 -5.14
CA ALA A 310 -10.06 -6.47 -6.23
C ALA A 310 -11.49 -6.76 -5.75
N GLN A 311 -11.63 -7.52 -4.67
CA GLN A 311 -12.89 -7.80 -3.99
C GLN A 311 -13.16 -6.77 -2.89
N GLU A 312 -12.22 -6.61 -1.97
CA GLU A 312 -12.32 -5.73 -0.80
C GLU A 312 -10.94 -5.29 -0.34
N ILE A 313 -10.79 -4.00 -0.05
CA ILE A 313 -9.52 -3.43 0.41
C ILE A 313 -9.21 -3.91 1.82
N ALA A 314 -8.11 -4.65 1.98
CA ALA A 314 -7.65 -5.17 3.26
C ALA A 314 -6.12 -5.35 3.29
N GLU A 315 -5.60 -5.93 4.37
CA GLU A 315 -4.18 -6.26 4.48
C GLU A 315 -3.79 -7.44 3.56
N ALA A 316 -2.51 -7.50 3.20
CA ALA A 316 -2.04 -8.55 2.29
C ALA A 316 -2.16 -9.98 2.86
N SER A 317 -2.16 -10.15 4.19
CA SER A 317 -2.48 -11.42 4.86
C SER A 317 -3.91 -11.87 4.58
N SER A 318 -4.86 -10.94 4.63
CA SER A 318 -6.25 -11.20 4.21
C SER A 318 -6.32 -11.56 2.72
N ALA A 319 -5.58 -10.84 1.87
CA ALA A 319 -5.58 -11.12 0.43
C ALA A 319 -5.05 -12.53 0.11
N MET A 320 -3.99 -12.99 0.78
CA MET A 320 -3.47 -14.36 0.63
C MET A 320 -4.51 -15.40 1.07
N PHE A 321 -5.14 -15.21 2.21
CA PHE A 321 -6.11 -16.17 2.75
C PHE A 321 -7.39 -16.22 1.90
N ASN A 322 -7.91 -15.07 1.46
CA ASN A 322 -9.04 -14.99 0.53
C ASN A 322 -8.71 -15.60 -0.84
N GLY A 323 -7.48 -15.43 -1.32
CA GLY A 323 -7.00 -16.08 -2.54
C GLY A 323 -7.04 -17.61 -2.42
N LYS A 324 -6.60 -18.16 -1.27
CA LYS A 324 -6.67 -19.59 -0.98
C LYS A 324 -8.11 -20.12 -1.01
N ILE A 325 -9.04 -19.41 -0.33
CA ILE A 325 -10.47 -19.78 -0.36
C ILE A 325 -11.02 -19.72 -1.79
N ALA A 326 -10.71 -18.67 -2.55
CA ALA A 326 -11.17 -18.53 -3.92
C ALA A 326 -10.64 -19.65 -4.83
N GLY A 327 -9.35 -20.03 -4.70
CA GLY A 327 -8.76 -21.13 -5.45
C GLY A 327 -9.45 -22.47 -5.19
N LEU A 328 -9.70 -22.80 -3.92
CA LEU A 328 -10.43 -24.02 -3.55
C LEU A 328 -11.89 -24.00 -4.03
N THR A 329 -12.56 -22.85 -3.94
CA THR A 329 -13.93 -22.68 -4.46
C THR A 329 -13.98 -22.94 -5.97
N ILE A 330 -13.05 -22.33 -6.72
CA ILE A 330 -12.94 -22.51 -8.16
C ILE A 330 -12.61 -23.98 -8.50
N ALA A 331 -11.72 -24.62 -7.75
CA ALA A 331 -11.40 -26.03 -7.96
C ALA A 331 -12.64 -26.94 -7.86
N LYS A 332 -13.53 -26.64 -6.93
CA LYS A 332 -14.82 -27.31 -6.79
C LYS A 332 -15.74 -27.07 -7.99
N GLU A 333 -15.81 -25.83 -8.46
CA GLU A 333 -16.60 -25.47 -9.66
C GLU A 333 -16.08 -26.14 -10.93
N CYS A 334 -14.76 -26.42 -11.00
CA CYS A 334 -14.13 -27.21 -12.06
C CYS A 334 -14.37 -28.73 -11.91
N GLY A 335 -15.25 -29.17 -11.02
CA GLY A 335 -15.63 -30.57 -10.85
C GLY A 335 -14.61 -31.44 -10.13
N LYS A 336 -13.75 -30.84 -9.31
CA LYS A 336 -12.81 -31.61 -8.47
C LYS A 336 -13.49 -32.05 -7.18
N ASP A 337 -14.11 -33.22 -7.20
CA ASP A 337 -14.84 -33.78 -6.06
C ASP A 337 -13.96 -34.11 -4.86
N GLU A 338 -12.64 -34.31 -5.09
CA GLU A 338 -11.65 -34.52 -4.04
C GLU A 338 -11.33 -33.27 -3.19
N VAL A 339 -11.81 -32.09 -3.60
CA VAL A 339 -11.66 -30.85 -2.81
C VAL A 339 -12.53 -30.97 -1.56
N GLU A 340 -11.89 -31.07 -0.41
CA GLU A 340 -12.60 -31.05 0.88
C GLU A 340 -13.47 -29.81 1.02
N ALA A 341 -14.58 -29.94 1.77
CA ALA A 341 -15.40 -28.77 2.10
C ALA A 341 -14.56 -27.75 2.86
N ILE A 342 -14.55 -26.50 2.38
CA ILE A 342 -13.86 -25.42 3.10
C ILE A 342 -14.48 -25.27 4.47
N PRO A 343 -13.69 -25.43 5.56
CA PRO A 343 -14.23 -25.34 6.91
C PRO A 343 -14.91 -24.00 7.16
N SER A 344 -16.03 -23.98 7.86
CA SER A 344 -16.79 -22.75 8.13
C SER A 344 -15.99 -21.74 8.92
N GLU A 345 -15.09 -22.21 9.80
CA GLU A 345 -14.17 -21.36 10.55
C GLU A 345 -13.18 -20.58 9.67
N TRP A 346 -12.91 -21.03 8.44
CA TRP A 346 -12.06 -20.28 7.50
C TRP A 346 -12.72 -18.98 7.04
N TYR A 347 -14.02 -18.99 6.84
CA TYR A 347 -14.76 -17.76 6.50
C TYR A 347 -14.74 -16.78 7.65
N ALA A 348 -14.92 -17.27 8.90
CA ALA A 348 -14.79 -16.45 10.09
C ALA A 348 -13.36 -15.88 10.25
N LYS A 349 -12.33 -16.70 10.00
CA LYS A 349 -10.92 -16.26 10.01
C LYS A 349 -10.65 -15.23 8.92
N ALA A 350 -11.19 -15.40 7.72
CA ALA A 350 -11.06 -14.41 6.64
C ALA A 350 -11.61 -13.04 7.05
N GLU A 351 -12.77 -13.00 7.73
CA GLU A 351 -13.33 -11.76 8.26
C GLU A 351 -12.45 -11.15 9.36
N VAL A 352 -11.90 -11.97 10.25
CA VAL A 352 -10.95 -11.51 11.28
C VAL A 352 -9.70 -10.88 10.64
N LEU A 353 -9.16 -11.48 9.58
CA LEU A 353 -7.99 -10.93 8.87
C LEU A 353 -8.27 -9.60 8.15
N LYS A 354 -9.54 -9.29 7.84
CA LYS A 354 -9.98 -7.99 7.31
C LYS A 354 -10.26 -6.96 8.41
N SER A 355 -10.26 -7.36 9.68
CA SER A 355 -10.71 -6.52 10.77
C SER A 355 -9.97 -5.20 10.86
N HIS A 356 -10.73 -4.15 11.07
CA HIS A 356 -10.18 -2.86 11.46
C HIS A 356 -9.53 -2.94 12.84
N PRO A 357 -8.66 -1.97 13.20
CA PRO A 357 -8.10 -1.88 14.54
C PRO A 357 -9.21 -1.92 15.59
N GLY A 358 -9.07 -2.80 16.57
CA GLY A 358 -9.99 -2.93 17.68
C GLY A 358 -9.68 -1.99 18.85
N ALA A 359 -10.15 -2.34 20.03
CA ALA A 359 -10.01 -1.54 21.24
C ALA A 359 -8.55 -1.38 21.69
N ILE A 360 -8.24 -0.23 22.28
CA ILE A 360 -6.96 0.01 22.96
C ILE A 360 -7.15 -0.41 24.41
N LYS A 361 -6.30 -1.30 24.91
CA LYS A 361 -6.35 -1.83 26.28
C LYS A 361 -4.97 -1.70 26.93
N ASP A 362 -4.89 -1.08 28.10
CA ASP A 362 -3.68 -1.10 28.92
C ASP A 362 -3.77 -2.24 29.94
N TYR A 363 -2.97 -3.29 29.75
CA TYR A 363 -3.01 -4.51 30.56
C TYR A 363 -1.68 -4.88 31.23
N GLN A 364 -0.65 -4.01 31.12
CA GLN A 364 0.71 -4.31 31.62
C GLN A 364 0.92 -3.98 33.11
N LYS A 365 -0.11 -4.07 33.94
CA LYS A 365 -0.04 -3.62 35.34
C LYS A 365 0.87 -4.47 36.23
N ASP A 366 1.11 -5.74 35.91
CA ASP A 366 1.75 -6.73 36.82
C ASP A 366 3.09 -7.30 36.31
N LEU A 367 3.92 -6.48 35.63
CA LEU A 367 5.24 -6.94 35.20
C LEU A 367 6.18 -7.17 36.38
N PRO A 368 7.02 -8.25 36.36
CA PRO A 368 7.97 -8.56 37.42
C PRO A 368 8.99 -7.45 37.68
N GLU A 369 9.56 -7.39 38.88
CA GLU A 369 10.69 -6.49 39.23
C GLU A 369 12.04 -7.21 39.24
N THR A 370 12.07 -8.48 38.84
CA THR A 370 13.27 -9.34 38.84
C THR A 370 13.26 -10.28 37.66
N GLY A 371 14.40 -10.86 37.35
CA GLY A 371 14.53 -11.84 36.27
C GLY A 371 14.64 -11.19 34.88
N VAL A 372 14.18 -11.88 33.86
CA VAL A 372 14.15 -11.40 32.47
C VAL A 372 12.76 -11.60 31.90
N PHE A 373 12.23 -10.58 31.21
CA PHE A 373 10.89 -10.65 30.63
C PHE A 373 10.69 -9.66 29.48
N PRO A 374 9.76 -9.94 28.55
CA PRO A 374 9.37 -9.00 27.50
C PRO A 374 8.45 -7.93 28.07
N VAL A 375 8.63 -6.69 27.61
CA VAL A 375 7.65 -5.61 27.75
C VAL A 375 6.97 -5.46 26.39
N ILE A 376 5.64 -5.63 26.39
CA ILE A 376 4.84 -5.64 25.16
C ILE A 376 4.15 -4.28 25.02
N HIS A 377 4.54 -3.51 24.00
CA HIS A 377 4.00 -2.18 23.70
C HIS A 377 2.86 -2.23 22.66
N CYS A 378 2.41 -3.43 22.27
CA CYS A 378 1.26 -3.63 21.40
C CYS A 378 0.01 -3.64 22.29
N ILE A 379 -0.74 -2.52 22.33
CA ILE A 379 -1.86 -2.28 23.24
C ILE A 379 -3.22 -2.15 22.52
N GLN A 380 -3.27 -2.42 21.21
CA GLN A 380 -4.48 -2.39 20.42
C GLN A 380 -4.75 -3.77 19.84
N GLU A 381 -6.01 -4.21 19.92
CA GLU A 381 -6.47 -5.45 19.28
C GLU A 381 -6.31 -5.34 17.76
N ILE A 382 -5.48 -6.19 17.19
CA ILE A 382 -5.18 -6.28 15.75
C ILE A 382 -5.01 -7.75 15.36
N PRO A 383 -5.28 -8.16 14.11
CA PRO A 383 -5.14 -9.56 13.69
C PRO A 383 -3.66 -9.96 13.55
N CYS A 384 -2.99 -10.22 14.68
CA CYS A 384 -1.54 -10.51 14.70
C CYS A 384 -1.12 -11.27 15.96
N ASN A 385 -0.47 -12.44 15.79
CA ASN A 385 -0.02 -13.26 16.92
C ASN A 385 1.35 -13.95 16.80
N PRO A 386 2.30 -13.62 15.90
CA PRO A 386 3.53 -14.40 15.74
C PRO A 386 4.42 -14.41 16.99
N CYS A 387 4.28 -13.42 17.89
CA CYS A 387 5.05 -13.41 19.14
C CYS A 387 4.61 -14.50 20.13
N THR A 388 3.38 -15.00 20.04
CA THR A 388 2.88 -16.09 20.88
C THR A 388 3.33 -17.44 20.35
N THR A 389 3.31 -17.67 19.05
CA THR A 389 3.66 -18.96 18.41
C THR A 389 5.17 -19.24 18.46
N VAL A 390 6.02 -18.22 18.43
CA VAL A 390 7.48 -18.37 18.44
C VAL A 390 8.07 -18.61 19.84
N CYS A 391 7.28 -18.40 20.91
CA CYS A 391 7.80 -18.47 22.27
C CYS A 391 8.02 -19.92 22.73
N PRO A 392 9.28 -20.38 22.97
CA PRO A 392 9.57 -21.79 23.28
C PRO A 392 9.11 -22.21 24.66
N THR A 393 8.85 -21.27 25.55
CA THR A 393 8.40 -21.52 26.94
C THR A 393 6.94 -21.12 27.16
N ASN A 394 6.24 -20.76 26.08
CA ASN A 394 4.86 -20.25 26.13
C ASN A 394 4.67 -19.07 27.11
N SER A 395 5.75 -18.27 27.31
CA SER A 395 5.73 -17.10 28.21
C SER A 395 4.88 -15.94 27.66
N ILE A 396 4.60 -15.92 26.37
CA ILE A 396 3.69 -14.99 25.71
C ILE A 396 2.59 -15.82 25.08
N HIS A 397 1.35 -15.50 25.39
CA HIS A 397 0.16 -16.15 24.83
C HIS A 397 -0.98 -15.12 24.68
N THR A 398 -2.08 -15.50 24.07
CA THR A 398 -3.34 -14.75 24.08
C THR A 398 -4.30 -15.43 25.07
N GLU A 399 -5.09 -14.68 25.83
CA GLU A 399 -5.96 -15.23 26.87
C GLU A 399 -7.03 -16.20 26.33
N ASP A 400 -7.58 -15.89 25.16
CA ASP A 400 -8.65 -16.66 24.50
C ASP A 400 -8.19 -17.43 23.25
N GLY A 401 -6.90 -17.38 22.91
CA GLY A 401 -6.34 -17.99 21.71
C GLY A 401 -6.70 -17.29 20.39
N GLY A 402 -7.46 -16.20 20.43
CA GLY A 402 -7.93 -15.47 19.25
C GLY A 402 -6.82 -14.66 18.56
N LEU A 403 -6.93 -14.54 17.22
CA LEU A 403 -5.96 -13.77 16.42
C LEU A 403 -5.99 -12.26 16.73
N MET A 404 -7.16 -11.74 17.14
CA MET A 404 -7.36 -10.33 17.54
C MET A 404 -6.94 -10.05 18.98
N SER A 405 -6.72 -11.09 19.78
CA SER A 405 -6.46 -10.93 21.20
C SER A 405 -5.05 -10.42 21.46
N LEU A 406 -4.93 -9.55 22.44
CA LEU A 406 -3.64 -8.99 22.83
C LEU A 406 -2.72 -10.06 23.44
N PRO A 407 -1.42 -10.06 23.08
CA PRO A 407 -0.44 -10.93 23.70
C PRO A 407 -0.17 -10.49 25.14
N VAL A 408 -0.20 -11.43 26.08
CA VAL A 408 0.10 -11.22 27.51
C VAL A 408 1.33 -12.03 27.93
N TYR A 409 2.07 -11.50 28.90
CA TYR A 409 3.20 -12.20 29.52
C TYR A 409 2.75 -12.93 30.78
N SER A 410 3.08 -14.23 30.89
CA SER A 410 2.66 -15.10 32.02
C SER A 410 3.80 -15.69 32.85
N GLY A 411 5.03 -15.27 32.63
CA GLY A 411 6.19 -15.79 33.36
C GLY A 411 7.08 -16.73 32.53
N ASN A 412 8.11 -17.30 33.17
CA ASN A 412 9.02 -18.30 32.62
C ASN A 412 9.85 -17.86 31.39
N CYS A 413 10.09 -16.56 31.19
CA CYS A 413 10.94 -16.07 30.11
C CYS A 413 12.40 -16.48 30.30
N ILE A 414 13.01 -17.03 29.26
CA ILE A 414 14.44 -17.43 29.24
C ILE A 414 15.37 -16.40 28.61
N GLY A 415 14.83 -15.29 28.06
CA GLY A 415 15.63 -14.23 27.44
C GLY A 415 16.15 -14.57 26.05
N CYS A 416 15.45 -15.38 25.25
CA CYS A 416 15.91 -15.87 23.94
C CYS A 416 15.70 -14.88 22.77
N TYR A 417 15.06 -13.74 22.98
CA TYR A 417 14.77 -12.67 22.01
C TYR A 417 13.84 -13.05 20.83
N LYS A 418 13.31 -14.26 20.73
CA LYS A 418 12.51 -14.69 19.58
C LYS A 418 11.29 -13.80 19.35
N CYS A 419 10.54 -13.44 20.42
CA CYS A 419 9.39 -12.53 20.35
C CYS A 419 9.79 -11.12 19.91
N VAL A 420 10.94 -10.61 20.35
CA VAL A 420 11.48 -9.30 19.94
C VAL A 420 11.81 -9.30 18.46
N LEU A 421 12.44 -10.36 17.96
CA LEU A 421 12.90 -10.50 16.58
C LEU A 421 11.76 -10.72 15.58
N ILE A 422 10.67 -11.38 15.99
CA ILE A 422 9.57 -11.71 15.07
C ILE A 422 8.54 -10.59 14.95
N CYS A 423 8.45 -9.71 15.96
CA CYS A 423 7.41 -8.70 16.04
C CYS A 423 7.39 -7.74 14.84
N PRO A 424 6.30 -7.68 14.03
CA PRO A 424 6.21 -6.78 12.89
C PRO A 424 6.17 -5.31 13.28
N GLY A 425 5.59 -5.02 14.45
CA GLY A 425 5.46 -3.67 15.00
C GLY A 425 6.72 -3.14 15.67
N LEU A 426 7.76 -3.98 15.85
CA LEU A 426 8.91 -3.68 16.73
C LEU A 426 8.45 -3.20 18.12
N ALA A 427 7.35 -3.78 18.60
CA ALA A 427 6.62 -3.35 19.78
C ALA A 427 6.89 -4.24 21.00
N ILE A 428 8.02 -4.95 21.01
CA ILE A 428 8.45 -5.78 22.15
C ILE A 428 9.90 -5.44 22.47
N THR A 429 10.15 -5.01 23.70
CA THR A 429 11.49 -4.88 24.27
C THR A 429 11.71 -5.97 25.31
N LEU A 430 12.96 -6.29 25.64
CA LEU A 430 13.27 -7.27 26.69
C LEU A 430 14.02 -6.57 27.81
N VAL A 431 13.52 -6.69 29.04
CA VAL A 431 14.16 -6.15 30.23
C VAL A 431 14.81 -7.28 31.03
N ASP A 432 16.08 -7.13 31.40
CA ASP A 432 16.88 -8.14 32.11
C ASP A 432 17.49 -7.56 33.40
N TYR A 433 16.92 -7.96 34.54
CA TYR A 433 17.36 -7.58 35.89
C TYR A 433 18.36 -8.55 36.52
N ARG A 434 18.72 -9.64 35.84
CA ARG A 434 19.51 -10.73 36.42
C ARG A 434 20.91 -10.33 36.85
N LYS A 435 21.52 -9.37 36.15
CA LYS A 435 22.90 -8.88 36.46
C LYS A 435 22.91 -7.66 37.36
N ASP A 436 21.98 -6.75 37.18
CA ASP A 436 21.88 -5.50 37.94
C ASP A 436 20.39 -5.17 38.13
N LYS A 437 19.94 -5.14 39.38
CA LYS A 437 18.55 -4.90 39.74
C LYS A 437 18.18 -3.41 39.68
N GLU A 438 19.12 -2.54 39.95
CA GLU A 438 18.90 -1.09 39.93
C GLU A 438 19.08 -0.49 38.53
N ASN A 439 19.97 -1.08 37.72
CA ASN A 439 20.24 -0.67 36.36
C ASN A 439 20.11 -1.87 35.39
N PRO A 440 18.90 -2.36 35.13
CA PRO A 440 18.69 -3.49 34.24
C PRO A 440 19.11 -3.18 32.80
N LEU A 441 19.35 -4.26 32.04
CA LEU A 441 19.67 -4.18 30.63
C LEU A 441 18.37 -4.25 29.81
N VAL A 442 18.12 -3.25 28.97
CA VAL A 442 16.99 -3.24 28.03
C VAL A 442 17.47 -3.53 26.62
N THR A 443 16.82 -4.49 25.95
CA THR A 443 17.10 -4.86 24.55
C THR A 443 15.98 -4.33 23.66
N ILE A 444 16.33 -3.54 22.64
CA ILE A 444 15.44 -2.84 21.73
C ILE A 444 15.66 -3.36 20.30
N PRO A 445 14.60 -3.74 19.54
CA PRO A 445 14.73 -4.13 18.13
C PRO A 445 14.94 -2.91 17.23
N TYR A 446 15.79 -3.05 16.20
CA TYR A 446 16.10 -2.00 15.24
C TYR A 446 16.30 -2.55 13.83
N GLU A 447 15.68 -1.93 12.80
CA GLU A 447 15.66 -2.42 11.41
C GLU A 447 15.98 -1.33 10.37
N VAL A 448 16.62 -0.23 10.76
CA VAL A 448 17.00 0.85 9.83
C VAL A 448 18.49 0.74 9.49
N PHE A 449 18.82 -0.12 8.52
CA PHE A 449 20.22 -0.50 8.21
C PHE A 449 21.04 0.59 7.53
N ASN A 450 20.42 1.62 6.97
CA ASN A 450 21.15 2.76 6.41
C ASN A 450 21.82 3.62 7.48
N ILE A 451 21.41 3.46 8.75
CA ILE A 451 21.96 4.12 9.91
C ILE A 451 22.24 3.03 10.95
N PRO A 452 23.22 2.14 10.70
CA PRO A 452 23.54 1.06 11.62
C PRO A 452 24.00 1.61 12.95
N LYS A 453 23.60 0.95 14.04
CA LYS A 453 23.96 1.33 15.39
C LYS A 453 25.19 0.56 15.85
N THR A 454 26.05 1.23 16.62
CA THR A 454 27.30 0.68 17.14
C THR A 454 27.42 0.84 18.66
N GLU A 455 28.20 -0.02 19.29
CA GLU A 455 28.53 0.09 20.70
C GLU A 455 29.24 1.42 21.00
N GLY A 456 28.91 2.05 22.12
CA GLY A 456 29.46 3.34 22.51
C GLY A 456 28.72 4.56 21.94
N GLU A 457 27.79 4.38 20.98
CA GLU A 457 26.96 5.46 20.45
C GLU A 457 25.95 5.91 21.49
N GLU A 458 25.73 7.23 21.59
CA GLU A 458 24.67 7.82 22.41
C GLU A 458 23.35 7.87 21.64
N ILE A 459 22.26 7.43 22.25
CA ILE A 459 20.92 7.44 21.68
C ILE A 459 19.90 8.04 22.65
N GLU A 460 18.88 8.70 22.10
CA GLU A 460 17.75 9.23 22.87
C GLU A 460 16.66 8.16 22.95
N LEU A 461 16.43 7.62 24.18
CA LEU A 461 15.42 6.61 24.43
C LEU A 461 14.02 7.22 24.45
N MET A 462 13.04 6.48 23.93
CA MET A 462 11.67 6.93 23.76
C MET A 462 10.68 5.95 24.40
N ASP A 463 9.60 6.51 24.96
CA ASP A 463 8.43 5.73 25.37
C ASP A 463 7.53 5.40 24.18
N ILE A 464 6.38 4.75 24.42
CA ILE A 464 5.43 4.35 23.37
C ILE A 464 4.84 5.56 22.64
N GLU A 465 4.64 6.68 23.30
CA GLU A 465 4.07 7.91 22.72
C GLU A 465 5.11 8.79 22.02
N GLY A 466 6.39 8.41 22.07
CA GLY A 466 7.50 9.18 21.49
C GLY A 466 7.99 10.32 22.38
N ASN A 467 7.77 10.25 23.70
CA ASN A 467 8.38 11.15 24.65
C ASN A 467 9.79 10.70 24.99
N SER A 468 10.69 11.65 25.20
CA SER A 468 12.08 11.39 25.57
C SER A 468 12.18 10.85 27.00
N LEU A 469 12.94 9.80 27.17
CA LEU A 469 13.32 9.21 28.46
C LEU A 469 14.78 9.52 28.84
N GLY A 470 15.46 10.32 28.04
CA GLY A 470 16.85 10.73 28.23
C GLY A 470 17.81 10.06 27.24
N PHE A 471 19.10 10.45 27.36
CA PHE A 471 20.19 9.99 26.51
C PHE A 471 21.01 8.91 27.20
N TYR A 472 21.30 7.81 26.47
CA TYR A 472 22.01 6.66 27.01
C TYR A 472 22.96 6.07 25.97
N ILE A 473 24.06 5.50 26.47
CA ILE A 473 25.10 4.88 25.64
C ILE A 473 24.71 3.45 25.32
N ILE A 474 24.84 3.05 24.06
CA ILE A 474 24.68 1.66 23.61
C ILE A 474 25.75 0.79 24.23
N LYS A 475 25.35 -0.20 25.02
CA LYS A 475 26.21 -1.13 25.71
C LYS A 475 26.73 -2.25 24.82
N SER A 476 25.88 -2.74 23.91
CA SER A 476 26.23 -3.74 22.91
C SER A 476 25.18 -3.82 21.80
N VAL A 477 25.59 -4.30 20.63
CA VAL A 477 24.75 -4.51 19.46
C VAL A 477 24.88 -5.97 19.01
N ILE A 478 23.75 -6.64 18.77
CA ILE A 478 23.71 -7.99 18.16
C ILE A 478 23.05 -7.87 16.80
N ASP A 479 23.80 -8.16 15.73
CA ASP A 479 23.27 -8.19 14.37
C ASP A 479 22.71 -9.59 14.03
N VAL A 480 21.40 -9.70 13.91
CA VAL A 480 20.69 -10.94 13.54
C VAL A 480 20.39 -10.93 12.05
N LYS A 481 21.40 -11.18 11.21
CA LYS A 481 21.34 -11.09 9.73
C LYS A 481 20.16 -11.85 9.13
N LYS A 482 19.85 -13.07 9.59
CA LYS A 482 18.72 -13.89 9.09
C LYS A 482 17.35 -13.24 9.32
N ARG A 483 17.22 -12.32 10.27
CA ARG A 483 15.97 -11.61 10.60
C ARG A 483 16.01 -10.15 10.17
N HIS A 484 17.12 -9.70 9.61
CA HIS A 484 17.34 -8.29 9.27
C HIS A 484 16.98 -7.36 10.44
N THR A 485 17.51 -7.65 11.62
CA THR A 485 17.21 -6.92 12.86
C THR A 485 18.47 -6.80 13.69
N GLN A 486 18.79 -5.60 14.16
CA GLN A 486 19.77 -5.38 15.21
C GLN A 486 19.06 -5.39 16.56
N LEU A 487 19.66 -6.00 17.57
CA LEU A 487 19.24 -5.92 18.95
C LEU A 487 20.17 -4.94 19.68
N ILE A 488 19.66 -3.77 20.01
CA ILE A 488 20.39 -2.69 20.68
C ILE A 488 20.20 -2.85 22.18
N LYS A 489 21.29 -2.94 22.94
CA LYS A 489 21.24 -3.11 24.39
C LYS A 489 21.73 -1.85 25.11
N VAL A 490 20.93 -1.35 26.03
CA VAL A 490 21.23 -0.20 26.88
C VAL A 490 21.05 -0.56 28.34
N GLN A 491 21.92 -0.04 29.20
CA GLN A 491 21.78 -0.17 30.65
C GLN A 491 21.15 1.11 31.21
N VAL A 492 20.05 1.00 31.94
CA VAL A 492 19.23 2.14 32.34
C VAL A 492 18.70 1.97 33.78
N PRO A 493 18.39 3.06 34.48
CA PRO A 493 17.72 2.99 35.78
C PRO A 493 16.40 2.21 35.70
N LYS A 494 16.09 1.42 36.73
CA LYS A 494 14.87 0.60 36.80
C LYS A 494 13.58 1.44 36.63
N ALA A 495 13.59 2.70 37.01
CA ALA A 495 12.45 3.61 36.93
C ALA A 495 11.94 3.84 35.50
N ILE A 496 12.80 3.72 34.50
CA ILE A 496 12.46 3.92 33.08
C ILE A 496 12.49 2.63 32.26
N ALA A 497 13.12 1.55 32.76
CA ALA A 497 13.39 0.34 32.00
C ALA A 497 12.16 -0.25 31.30
N ARG A 498 11.00 -0.25 31.95
CA ARG A 498 9.73 -0.78 31.42
C ARG A 498 8.99 0.19 30.49
N LYS A 499 9.39 1.47 30.49
CA LYS A 499 8.78 2.50 29.63
C LYS A 499 9.44 2.57 28.26
N ILE A 500 10.67 2.06 28.12
CA ILE A 500 11.45 2.13 26.89
C ILE A 500 10.81 1.28 25.82
N ALA A 501 10.35 1.92 24.75
CA ALA A 501 9.76 1.27 23.60
C ALA A 501 10.65 1.31 22.34
N SER A 502 11.52 2.31 22.22
CA SER A 502 12.47 2.48 21.11
C SER A 502 13.48 3.59 21.42
N PHE A 503 14.14 4.09 20.39
CA PHE A 503 14.98 5.29 20.44
C PHE A 503 14.76 6.14 19.18
N ARG A 504 15.02 7.44 19.28
CA ARG A 504 14.88 8.40 18.18
C ARG A 504 15.99 8.22 17.15
N ILE A 505 15.64 8.30 15.86
CA ILE A 505 16.60 8.18 14.74
C ILE A 505 16.69 9.44 13.88
N GLN A 506 15.73 10.34 13.96
CA GLN A 506 15.76 11.63 13.28
C GLN A 506 15.40 12.76 14.26
N ALA A 507 15.92 13.96 13.99
CA ALA A 507 15.57 15.15 14.76
C ALA A 507 14.05 15.44 14.62
N LYS A 508 13.45 16.00 15.66
CA LYS A 508 12.06 16.44 15.61
C LYS A 508 11.95 17.65 14.69
N GLU A 509 11.16 17.51 13.65
CA GLU A 509 10.87 18.62 12.75
C GLU A 509 9.93 19.63 13.41
N VAL A 510 10.19 20.91 13.13
CA VAL A 510 9.40 22.05 13.61
C VAL A 510 8.79 22.75 12.41
N SER A 511 7.52 23.16 12.52
CA SER A 511 6.89 23.99 11.50
C SER A 511 7.58 25.33 11.36
N GLU A 512 7.78 25.78 10.13
CA GLU A 512 8.36 27.10 9.86
C GLU A 512 7.28 28.19 10.07
N PRO A 513 7.65 29.33 10.66
CA PRO A 513 6.76 30.48 10.68
C PRO A 513 6.64 31.06 9.26
N LEU A 514 5.48 30.93 8.66
CA LEU A 514 5.22 31.42 7.31
C LEU A 514 4.06 32.42 7.30
N PRO A 515 4.00 33.30 6.30
CA PRO A 515 2.82 34.11 6.08
C PRO A 515 1.61 33.18 5.95
N LYS A 516 0.56 33.43 6.75
CA LYS A 516 -0.62 32.58 6.78
C LYS A 516 -1.27 32.54 5.40
N PRO A 517 -1.36 31.36 4.75
CA PRO A 517 -2.10 31.27 3.50
C PRO A 517 -3.58 31.56 3.77
N VAL A 518 -4.22 32.26 2.86
CA VAL A 518 -5.68 32.40 2.88
C VAL A 518 -6.24 31.05 2.42
N ILE A 519 -7.01 30.40 3.26
CA ILE A 519 -7.73 29.17 2.91
C ILE A 519 -8.94 29.58 2.06
N PRO A 520 -9.02 29.17 0.79
CA PRO A 520 -10.17 29.48 -0.03
C PRO A 520 -11.38 28.62 0.38
N ASP A 521 -12.57 29.21 0.42
CA ASP A 521 -13.82 28.51 0.72
C ASP A 521 -14.15 27.40 -0.31
N LYS A 522 -13.66 27.53 -1.54
CA LYS A 522 -13.82 26.57 -2.63
C LYS A 522 -12.47 26.23 -3.25
N MET A 523 -12.42 25.11 -3.93
CA MET A 523 -11.23 24.70 -4.69
C MET A 523 -10.82 25.82 -5.66
N PRO A 524 -9.57 26.30 -5.60
CA PRO A 524 -9.07 27.31 -6.55
C PRO A 524 -9.16 26.86 -8.00
N ASP A 525 -9.42 27.79 -8.89
CA ASP A 525 -9.54 27.53 -10.32
C ASP A 525 -8.27 26.95 -10.95
N GLU A 526 -7.10 27.23 -10.37
CA GLU A 526 -5.81 26.73 -10.81
C GLU A 526 -5.53 25.29 -10.41
N ALA A 527 -6.31 24.72 -9.48
CA ALA A 527 -6.12 23.35 -9.04
C ALA A 527 -6.34 22.34 -10.18
N MET A 528 -5.42 21.40 -10.31
CA MET A 528 -5.46 20.40 -11.38
C MET A 528 -6.44 19.26 -11.04
N ILE A 529 -7.45 19.09 -11.88
CA ILE A 529 -8.45 18.01 -11.77
C ILE A 529 -8.01 16.80 -12.59
N CYS A 530 -7.65 16.98 -13.85
CA CYS A 530 -7.15 15.90 -14.70
C CYS A 530 -5.65 16.09 -14.96
N LEU A 531 -4.81 15.27 -14.32
CA LEU A 531 -3.35 15.33 -14.48
C LEU A 531 -2.89 14.89 -15.86
N CYS A 532 -3.57 13.90 -16.48
CA CYS A 532 -3.21 13.38 -17.81
C CYS A 532 -3.41 14.41 -18.92
N GLU A 533 -4.56 15.09 -18.93
CA GLU A 533 -4.94 16.07 -19.97
C GLU A 533 -4.75 17.51 -19.49
N ARG A 534 -4.20 17.73 -18.30
CA ARG A 534 -3.86 19.03 -17.72
C ARG A 534 -5.05 20.00 -17.62
N VAL A 535 -6.23 19.47 -17.21
CA VAL A 535 -7.47 20.23 -17.06
C VAL A 535 -7.61 20.76 -15.64
N LYS A 536 -7.84 22.05 -15.50
CA LYS A 536 -7.98 22.74 -14.22
C LYS A 536 -9.43 22.77 -13.71
N ALA A 537 -9.60 23.01 -12.41
CA ALA A 537 -10.92 23.16 -11.78
C ALA A 537 -11.73 24.29 -12.41
N GLY A 538 -11.10 25.44 -12.70
CA GLY A 538 -11.75 26.59 -13.32
C GLY A 538 -12.30 26.31 -14.72
N ASP A 539 -11.65 25.44 -15.49
CA ASP A 539 -12.15 25.06 -16.83
C ASP A 539 -13.45 24.25 -16.72
N ILE A 540 -13.53 23.36 -15.74
CA ILE A 540 -14.74 22.55 -15.48
C ILE A 540 -15.82 23.40 -14.84
N ARG A 541 -15.49 24.29 -13.90
CA ARG A 541 -16.45 25.16 -13.21
C ARG A 541 -17.15 26.11 -14.19
N LYS A 542 -16.45 26.67 -15.17
CA LYS A 542 -17.05 27.47 -16.24
C LYS A 542 -18.11 26.69 -17.00
N LEU A 543 -17.88 25.40 -17.28
CA LEU A 543 -18.86 24.56 -17.94
C LEU A 543 -20.06 24.27 -17.03
N ILE A 544 -19.84 23.98 -15.75
CA ILE A 544 -20.91 23.78 -14.78
C ILE A 544 -21.80 25.02 -14.71
N HIS A 545 -21.22 26.21 -14.62
CA HIS A 545 -21.97 27.49 -14.60
C HIS A 545 -22.69 27.77 -15.92
N SER A 546 -22.26 27.21 -17.04
CA SER A 546 -23.00 27.28 -18.32
C SER A 546 -24.06 26.19 -18.46
N GLY A 547 -24.30 25.37 -17.41
CA GLY A 547 -25.31 24.32 -17.38
C GLY A 547 -24.84 22.94 -17.86
N VAL A 548 -23.55 22.77 -18.13
CA VAL A 548 -22.96 21.46 -18.55
C VAL A 548 -22.62 20.64 -17.31
N THR A 549 -23.47 19.67 -16.94
CA THR A 549 -23.32 18.81 -15.77
C THR A 549 -23.11 17.33 -16.13
N ASN A 550 -23.29 16.95 -17.39
CA ASN A 550 -23.07 15.60 -17.91
C ASN A 550 -21.57 15.33 -18.05
N LEU A 551 -21.06 14.27 -17.39
CA LEU A 551 -19.63 13.94 -17.41
C LEU A 551 -19.09 13.66 -18.81
N ASN A 552 -19.90 13.09 -19.72
CA ASN A 552 -19.47 12.84 -21.11
C ASN A 552 -19.33 14.15 -21.91
N GLN A 553 -20.18 15.15 -21.64
CA GLN A 553 -20.03 16.47 -22.25
C GLN A 553 -18.81 17.21 -21.70
N ILE A 554 -18.60 17.21 -20.37
CA ILE A 554 -17.40 17.76 -19.74
C ILE A 554 -16.15 17.12 -20.35
N LYS A 555 -16.15 15.79 -20.47
CA LYS A 555 -15.08 15.02 -21.09
C LYS A 555 -14.84 15.42 -22.55
N ALA A 556 -15.90 15.55 -23.33
CA ALA A 556 -15.79 15.91 -24.75
C ALA A 556 -15.21 17.32 -24.98
N ILE A 557 -15.58 18.28 -24.13
CA ILE A 557 -15.16 19.68 -24.23
C ILE A 557 -13.74 19.87 -23.67
N THR A 558 -13.46 19.34 -22.47
CA THR A 558 -12.20 19.61 -21.76
C THR A 558 -11.14 18.52 -21.97
N ARG A 559 -11.52 17.36 -22.49
CA ARG A 559 -10.72 16.12 -22.53
C ARG A 559 -10.46 15.50 -21.14
N ALA A 560 -10.99 16.08 -20.03
CA ALA A 560 -10.88 15.47 -18.71
C ALA A 560 -11.44 14.04 -18.73
N GLY A 561 -10.63 13.08 -18.32
CA GLY A 561 -10.99 11.66 -18.41
C GLY A 561 -10.64 10.96 -19.73
N MET A 562 -10.09 11.68 -20.73
CA MET A 562 -9.61 11.08 -21.99
C MET A 562 -8.15 10.64 -21.95
N GLY A 563 -7.41 10.95 -20.89
CA GLY A 563 -6.02 10.53 -20.74
C GLY A 563 -5.85 9.02 -20.55
N PRO A 564 -4.61 8.50 -20.54
CA PRO A 564 -4.32 7.06 -20.48
C PRO A 564 -4.93 6.32 -19.29
N CYS A 565 -5.22 7.03 -18.17
CA CYS A 565 -5.88 6.43 -17.01
C CYS A 565 -7.41 6.17 -17.21
N GLY A 566 -8.02 6.64 -18.31
CA GLY A 566 -9.45 6.40 -18.60
C GLY A 566 -10.42 6.97 -17.56
N ALA A 567 -10.19 8.17 -17.06
CA ALA A 567 -10.99 8.86 -16.02
C ALA A 567 -10.84 8.30 -14.58
N LYS A 568 -10.10 7.23 -14.39
CA LYS A 568 -10.01 6.48 -13.12
C LYS A 568 -9.57 7.32 -11.91
N THR A 569 -8.88 8.44 -12.13
CA THR A 569 -8.46 9.37 -11.06
C THR A 569 -9.35 10.61 -11.00
N CYS A 570 -9.62 11.24 -12.16
CA CYS A 570 -10.26 12.55 -12.19
C CYS A 570 -11.80 12.51 -12.10
N GLU A 571 -12.44 11.39 -12.39
CA GLU A 571 -13.92 11.30 -12.33
C GLU A 571 -14.45 11.67 -10.94
N ASN A 572 -13.90 11.08 -9.89
CA ASN A 572 -14.28 11.41 -8.52
C ASN A 572 -14.00 12.87 -8.16
N LEU A 573 -12.94 13.46 -8.69
CA LEU A 573 -12.61 14.88 -8.49
C LEU A 573 -13.60 15.79 -9.21
N ILE A 574 -14.05 15.41 -10.40
CA ILE A 574 -15.10 16.15 -11.14
C ILE A 574 -16.44 16.06 -10.41
N LEU A 575 -16.82 14.88 -9.91
CA LEU A 575 -18.03 14.71 -9.10
C LEU A 575 -18.00 15.54 -7.82
N GLN A 576 -16.83 15.64 -7.17
CA GLN A 576 -16.68 16.52 -6.01
C GLN A 576 -16.85 18.00 -6.39
N LEU A 577 -16.28 18.42 -7.53
CA LEU A 577 -16.42 19.80 -8.02
C LEU A 577 -17.89 20.13 -8.35
N LEU A 578 -18.61 19.21 -9.00
CA LEU A 578 -20.06 19.34 -9.23
C LEU A 578 -20.82 19.52 -7.92
N ARG A 579 -20.50 18.73 -6.90
CA ARG A 579 -21.12 18.85 -5.57
C ARG A 579 -20.82 20.20 -4.90
N GLU A 580 -19.58 20.73 -5.03
CA GLU A 580 -19.22 22.07 -4.53
C GLU A 580 -20.03 23.19 -5.19
N GLU A 581 -20.40 22.99 -6.46
CA GLU A 581 -21.22 23.92 -7.21
C GLU A 581 -22.76 23.66 -7.04
N GLY A 582 -23.13 22.81 -6.09
CA GLY A 582 -24.51 22.55 -5.70
C GLY A 582 -25.30 21.62 -6.63
N ILE A 583 -24.60 20.86 -7.48
CA ILE A 583 -25.23 19.87 -8.37
C ILE A 583 -25.44 18.54 -7.63
N PRO A 584 -26.70 18.06 -7.50
CA PRO A 584 -26.98 16.76 -6.90
C PRO A 584 -26.35 15.63 -7.74
N ILE A 585 -25.50 14.80 -7.11
CA ILE A 585 -24.70 13.78 -7.84
C ILE A 585 -25.58 12.70 -8.47
N GLU A 586 -26.71 12.39 -7.87
CA GLU A 586 -27.72 11.46 -8.39
C GLU A 586 -28.34 11.91 -9.73
N THR A 587 -28.22 13.19 -10.07
CA THR A 587 -28.70 13.73 -11.36
C THR A 587 -27.63 13.72 -12.45
N VAL A 588 -26.38 13.42 -12.09
CA VAL A 588 -25.24 13.49 -13.00
C VAL A 588 -25.17 12.22 -13.85
N VAL A 589 -25.16 12.38 -15.18
CA VAL A 589 -24.94 11.27 -16.11
C VAL A 589 -23.48 10.82 -16.02
N PRO A 590 -23.21 9.56 -15.66
CA PRO A 590 -21.86 9.05 -15.48
C PRO A 590 -21.08 8.98 -16.80
N ASN A 591 -19.76 8.87 -16.70
CA ASN A 591 -18.91 8.66 -17.86
C ASN A 591 -19.20 7.31 -18.54
N THR A 592 -19.26 7.33 -19.87
CA THR A 592 -19.18 6.09 -20.66
C THR A 592 -17.78 5.47 -20.48
N LYS A 593 -17.73 4.24 -20.01
CA LYS A 593 -16.47 3.48 -19.84
C LYS A 593 -15.80 3.24 -21.20
N ARG A 594 -14.47 3.22 -21.22
CA ARG A 594 -13.72 2.83 -22.41
C ARG A 594 -13.75 1.31 -22.56
N PRO A 595 -13.77 0.80 -23.81
CA PRO A 595 -13.77 -0.64 -24.08
C PRO A 595 -12.45 -1.32 -23.69
N LEU A 596 -11.34 -0.56 -23.50
CA LEU A 596 -10.03 -1.13 -23.12
C LEU A 596 -9.56 -0.52 -21.81
N PHE A 597 -9.02 -1.38 -20.94
CA PHE A 597 -8.50 -0.99 -19.62
C PHE A 597 -7.35 0.02 -19.70
N ILE A 598 -6.49 -0.11 -20.72
CA ILE A 598 -5.42 0.84 -21.07
C ILE A 598 -5.49 1.21 -22.54
N GLU A 599 -4.85 2.33 -22.93
CA GLU A 599 -4.69 2.66 -24.35
C GLU A 599 -3.69 1.70 -25.00
N VAL A 600 -4.08 1.14 -26.15
CA VAL A 600 -3.24 0.27 -26.98
C VAL A 600 -3.12 0.90 -28.37
N PRO A 601 -1.91 1.07 -28.92
CA PRO A 601 -1.73 1.51 -30.31
C PRO A 601 -2.44 0.56 -31.28
N LEU A 602 -3.15 1.10 -32.29
CA LEU A 602 -3.87 0.29 -33.27
C LEU A 602 -2.97 -0.73 -34.00
N GLU A 603 -1.72 -0.37 -34.20
CA GLU A 603 -0.69 -1.25 -34.78
C GLU A 603 -0.43 -2.55 -33.99
N LYS A 604 -0.90 -2.64 -32.74
CA LYS A 604 -0.73 -3.84 -31.88
C LYS A 604 -1.85 -4.86 -32.05
N PHE A 605 -2.94 -4.48 -32.74
CA PHE A 605 -4.01 -5.43 -33.07
C PHE A 605 -3.66 -6.12 -34.39
N PRO A 606 -3.81 -7.46 -34.47
CA PRO A 606 -3.62 -8.20 -35.71
C PRO A 606 -4.63 -7.76 -36.77
N ASP A 607 -4.25 -7.88 -38.04
CA ASP A 607 -5.22 -7.71 -39.12
C ASP A 607 -6.34 -8.74 -38.94
N GLY A 608 -7.58 -8.26 -38.88
CA GLY A 608 -8.73 -9.14 -38.77
C GLY A 608 -8.90 -10.00 -40.04
N ASP A 609 -9.14 -11.31 -39.84
CA ASP A 609 -9.68 -12.16 -40.89
C ASP A 609 -11.17 -11.86 -41.12
#